data_a1549eeed280de6994ea684d1ad7a64a
#
_entry.id   a1549eeed280de6994ea684d1ad7a64a
#
_cell.length_a   1.000
_cell.length_b   1.000
_cell.length_c   1.000
_cell.angle_alpha   90.00
_cell.angle_beta   90.00
_cell.angle_gamma   90.00
#
_symmetry.space_group_name_H-M   'P 1'
#
loop_
_entity.id
_entity.type
_entity.pdbx_description
1 polymer ?
#
loop_
_entity_poly.entity_id
_entity_poly.type
_entity_poly.pdbx_seq_one_letter_code
_entity_poly.pdbx_strand_id
1 'polypeptide(L)'
;MTSTTSEPPKLQPSSYIPLMFALLTAVFAFQLNASMLSPALATMEDELGATTAQIGLTQTAFFTAAALFSLFLPRWGDLIGRRKVLVGMMAVAALGCVVSAIAPNVAVLLIGRIIQGVAGPTVPLCLIMLRQQVLNEQQYALLLGIVTSVNGGIAGVDALAGCWLAGNFGYRSVFWTMAVLCTIAVVAVQVFTKESTATETPRMDWEGVLPLAVALGCVLTAFNEAGKLAEANWFLVIILLLIGVAGFWAFWNVEKKVADPLVPVAYLKQRRTWALLSTTLLTMTGV
;
A
#
# COMPACT_ATOMS: atom_id res chain seq x y z
N MET A 1 9.17 8.88 -53.33
CA MET A 1 9.11 8.01 -52.15
C MET A 1 8.44 8.80 -51.03
N THR A 2 7.12 8.71 -50.91
CA THR A 2 6.33 9.37 -49.86
C THR A 2 6.34 8.48 -48.66
N SER A 3 7.04 8.88 -47.59
CA SER A 3 7.01 8.23 -46.31
C SER A 3 5.65 8.49 -45.64
N THR A 4 4.74 7.55 -45.73
CA THR A 4 3.55 7.52 -44.89
C THR A 4 3.95 7.27 -43.45
N THR A 5 4.08 8.32 -42.66
CA THR A 5 4.09 8.25 -41.20
C THR A 5 2.72 7.77 -40.76
N SER A 6 2.59 6.48 -40.48
CA SER A 6 1.41 5.93 -39.86
C SER A 6 1.30 6.52 -38.44
N GLU A 7 0.34 7.45 -38.26
CA GLU A 7 -0.07 7.87 -36.90
C GLU A 7 -0.41 6.63 -36.07
N PRO A 8 0.11 6.51 -34.82
CA PRO A 8 -0.26 5.40 -33.98
C PRO A 8 -1.78 5.41 -33.75
N PRO A 9 -2.43 4.24 -33.68
CA PRO A 9 -3.88 4.15 -33.59
C PRO A 9 -4.37 4.91 -32.35
N LYS A 10 -5.21 5.92 -32.59
CA LYS A 10 -5.90 6.68 -31.52
C LYS A 10 -6.86 5.69 -30.85
N LEU A 11 -6.47 5.13 -29.72
CA LEU A 11 -7.33 4.30 -28.90
C LEU A 11 -8.52 5.15 -28.42
N GLN A 12 -9.73 4.66 -28.67
CA GLN A 12 -10.97 5.39 -28.34
C GLN A 12 -11.08 5.55 -26.82
N PRO A 13 -11.55 6.70 -26.30
CA PRO A 13 -11.71 6.96 -24.86
C PRO A 13 -12.54 5.91 -24.11
N SER A 14 -13.50 5.28 -24.78
CA SER A 14 -14.34 4.21 -24.22
C SER A 14 -13.57 2.94 -23.82
N SER A 15 -12.36 2.73 -24.34
CA SER A 15 -11.55 1.54 -24.02
C SER A 15 -10.92 1.57 -22.61
N TYR A 16 -10.78 2.74 -21.97
CA TYR A 16 -10.15 2.86 -20.66
C TYR A 16 -11.14 2.86 -19.50
N ILE A 17 -12.44 3.04 -19.75
CA ILE A 17 -13.45 3.13 -18.69
C ILE A 17 -13.47 1.88 -17.80
N PRO A 18 -13.52 0.64 -18.35
CA PRO A 18 -13.51 -0.56 -17.52
C PRO A 18 -12.22 -0.70 -16.69
N LEU A 19 -11.06 -0.42 -17.31
CA LEU A 19 -9.78 -0.42 -16.62
C LEU A 19 -9.78 0.57 -15.47
N MET A 20 -10.15 1.83 -15.73
CA MET A 20 -10.20 2.87 -14.71
C MET A 20 -11.15 2.53 -13.58
N PHE A 21 -12.33 1.98 -13.90
CA PHE A 21 -13.26 1.51 -12.88
C PHE A 21 -12.61 0.47 -11.94
N ALA A 22 -11.93 -0.52 -12.51
CA ALA A 22 -11.26 -1.55 -11.72
C ALA A 22 -10.13 -0.98 -10.85
N LEU A 23 -9.24 -0.16 -11.45
CA LEU A 23 -8.11 0.42 -10.72
C LEU A 23 -8.58 1.41 -9.64
N LEU A 24 -9.55 2.26 -9.94
CA LEU A 24 -10.11 3.20 -8.97
C LEU A 24 -10.82 2.48 -7.83
N THR A 25 -11.54 1.38 -8.10
CA THR A 25 -12.18 0.59 -7.03
C THR A 25 -11.13 -0.04 -6.11
N ALA A 26 -10.00 -0.53 -6.66
CA ALA A 26 -8.91 -1.08 -5.84
C ALA A 26 -8.22 0.01 -5.01
N VAL A 27 -7.93 1.18 -5.60
CA VAL A 27 -7.35 2.33 -4.88
C VAL A 27 -8.30 2.82 -3.79
N PHE A 28 -9.59 2.92 -4.09
CA PHE A 28 -10.63 3.31 -3.13
C PHE A 28 -10.70 2.33 -1.95
N ALA A 29 -10.74 1.02 -2.23
CA ALA A 29 -10.76 0.00 -1.18
C ALA A 29 -9.52 0.05 -0.29
N PHE A 30 -8.32 0.28 -0.86
CA PHE A 30 -7.09 0.48 -0.10
C PHE A 30 -7.16 1.74 0.77
N GLN A 31 -7.58 2.88 0.21
CA GLN A 31 -7.64 4.15 0.92
C GLN A 31 -8.59 4.07 2.12
N LEU A 32 -9.74 3.44 1.96
CA LEU A 32 -10.68 3.21 3.06
C LEU A 32 -10.05 2.39 4.20
N ASN A 33 -9.26 1.35 3.86
CA ASN A 33 -8.52 0.57 4.86
C ASN A 33 -7.47 1.42 5.61
N ALA A 34 -6.92 2.45 4.97
CA ALA A 34 -5.91 3.31 5.56
C ALA A 34 -6.50 4.39 6.48
N SER A 35 -7.62 5.02 6.10
CA SER A 35 -8.11 6.25 6.74
C SER A 35 -9.47 6.14 7.44
N MET A 36 -10.39 5.30 6.95
CA MET A 36 -11.76 5.21 7.47
C MET A 36 -11.85 4.75 8.94
N LEU A 37 -10.82 4.08 9.44
CA LEU A 37 -10.80 3.57 10.81
C LEU A 37 -10.47 4.65 11.85
N SER A 38 -9.76 5.71 11.47
CA SER A 38 -9.30 6.73 12.42
C SER A 38 -10.42 7.32 13.29
N PRO A 39 -11.62 7.67 12.76
CA PRO A 39 -12.72 8.16 13.58
C PRO A 39 -13.42 7.07 14.39
N ALA A 40 -13.23 5.79 14.08
CA ALA A 40 -13.84 4.67 14.79
C ALA A 40 -13.00 4.18 16.00
N LEU A 41 -11.81 4.76 16.24
CA LEU A 41 -10.90 4.31 17.30
C LEU A 41 -11.55 4.38 18.68
N ALA A 42 -12.29 5.45 19.01
CA ALA A 42 -12.96 5.59 20.28
C ALA A 42 -14.04 4.50 20.52
N THR A 43 -14.83 4.19 19.48
CA THR A 43 -15.84 3.11 19.56
C THR A 43 -15.16 1.73 19.75
N MET A 44 -13.97 1.54 19.16
CA MET A 44 -13.17 0.31 19.34
C MET A 44 -12.63 0.19 20.77
N GLU A 45 -12.20 1.30 21.39
CA GLU A 45 -11.76 1.33 22.78
C GLU A 45 -12.89 0.88 23.70
N ASP A 46 -14.09 1.45 23.53
CA ASP A 46 -15.25 1.15 24.35
C ASP A 46 -15.72 -0.30 24.16
N GLU A 47 -15.89 -0.75 22.90
CA GLU A 47 -16.44 -2.09 22.63
C GLU A 47 -15.47 -3.24 22.97
N LEU A 48 -14.15 -3.02 22.85
CA LEU A 48 -13.13 -4.04 23.13
C LEU A 48 -12.56 -3.92 24.55
N GLY A 49 -12.93 -2.89 25.31
CA GLY A 49 -12.35 -2.62 26.63
C GLY A 49 -10.84 -2.40 26.56
N ALA A 50 -10.37 -1.77 25.48
CA ALA A 50 -8.97 -1.61 25.15
C ALA A 50 -8.47 -0.19 25.44
N THR A 51 -7.17 -0.06 25.68
CA THR A 51 -6.55 1.27 25.83
C THR A 51 -6.32 1.91 24.48
N THR A 52 -6.26 3.25 24.45
CA THR A 52 -5.91 4.05 23.24
C THR A 52 -4.59 3.58 22.62
N ALA A 53 -3.60 3.24 23.45
CA ALA A 53 -2.31 2.72 23.00
C ALA A 53 -2.45 1.38 22.26
N GLN A 54 -3.29 0.46 22.76
CA GLN A 54 -3.52 -0.84 22.13
C GLN A 54 -4.24 -0.69 20.80
N ILE A 55 -5.24 0.19 20.72
CA ILE A 55 -5.96 0.45 19.47
C ILE A 55 -5.05 1.18 18.47
N GLY A 56 -4.27 2.17 18.90
CA GLY A 56 -3.27 2.84 18.06
C GLY A 56 -2.24 1.88 17.46
N LEU A 57 -1.85 0.84 18.22
CA LEU A 57 -0.95 -0.21 17.74
C LEU A 57 -1.53 -0.97 16.53
N THR A 58 -2.85 -1.16 16.46
CA THR A 58 -3.49 -1.83 15.32
C THR A 58 -3.33 -1.04 14.02
N GLN A 59 -3.40 0.29 14.11
CA GLN A 59 -3.18 1.17 12.95
C GLN A 59 -1.71 1.14 12.51
N THR A 60 -0.78 1.21 13.46
CA THR A 60 0.65 1.10 13.19
C THR A 60 1.01 -0.24 12.56
N ALA A 61 0.44 -1.33 13.05
CA ALA A 61 0.65 -2.67 12.48
C ALA A 61 0.20 -2.76 11.02
N PHE A 62 -0.96 -2.15 10.69
CA PHE A 62 -1.41 -2.06 9.31
C PHE A 62 -0.39 -1.32 8.42
N PHE A 63 0.05 -0.12 8.81
CA PHE A 63 1.00 0.65 8.00
C PHE A 63 2.38 0.00 7.93
N THR A 64 2.84 -0.62 9.01
CA THR A 64 4.10 -1.38 9.02
C THR A 64 4.02 -2.55 8.04
N ALA A 65 2.96 -3.34 8.11
CA ALA A 65 2.74 -4.43 7.17
C ALA A 65 2.62 -3.91 5.72
N ALA A 66 1.87 -2.80 5.50
CA ALA A 66 1.74 -2.18 4.19
C ALA A 66 3.09 -1.74 3.61
N ALA A 67 3.95 -1.14 4.42
CA ALA A 67 5.30 -0.76 4.01
C ALA A 67 6.15 -1.98 3.65
N LEU A 68 6.13 -3.03 4.49
CA LEU A 68 6.88 -4.26 4.24
C LEU A 68 6.44 -4.94 2.94
N PHE A 69 5.13 -5.12 2.74
CA PHE A 69 4.60 -5.73 1.52
C PHE A 69 4.86 -4.89 0.27
N SER A 70 4.97 -3.57 0.40
CA SER A 70 5.29 -2.67 -0.71
C SER A 70 6.71 -2.85 -1.26
N LEU A 71 7.61 -3.50 -0.51
CA LEU A 71 8.98 -3.76 -0.95
C LEU A 71 9.06 -4.83 -2.04
N PHE A 72 8.27 -5.89 -1.94
CA PHE A 72 8.44 -7.06 -2.79
C PHE A 72 7.21 -7.42 -3.65
N LEU A 73 5.99 -7.11 -3.23
CA LEU A 73 4.80 -7.48 -3.99
C LEU A 73 4.72 -6.87 -5.40
N PRO A 74 5.13 -5.60 -5.64
CA PRO A 74 5.16 -5.08 -7.01
C PRO A 74 6.09 -5.88 -7.91
N ARG A 75 7.28 -6.26 -7.41
CA ARG A 75 8.24 -7.09 -8.14
C ARG A 75 7.72 -8.52 -8.34
N TRP A 76 7.02 -9.05 -7.36
CA TRP A 76 6.33 -10.34 -7.52
C TRP A 76 5.24 -10.28 -8.61
N GLY A 77 4.58 -9.12 -8.74
CA GLY A 77 3.66 -8.84 -9.84
C GLY A 77 4.32 -8.89 -11.22
N ASP A 78 5.59 -8.49 -11.31
CA ASP A 78 6.36 -8.61 -12.56
C ASP A 78 6.68 -10.06 -12.93
N LEU A 79 6.81 -10.96 -11.93
CA LEU A 79 7.10 -12.39 -12.12
C LEU A 79 5.88 -13.23 -12.47
N ILE A 80 4.79 -13.09 -11.73
CA ILE A 80 3.61 -13.96 -11.84
C ILE A 80 2.40 -13.31 -12.52
N GLY A 81 2.49 -12.00 -12.78
CA GLY A 81 1.44 -11.19 -13.37
C GLY A 81 0.84 -10.19 -12.38
N ARG A 82 0.79 -8.94 -12.78
CA ARG A 82 0.36 -7.81 -11.91
C ARG A 82 -1.12 -7.89 -11.55
N ARG A 83 -1.98 -8.33 -12.51
CA ARG A 83 -3.40 -8.58 -12.26
C ARG A 83 -3.59 -9.62 -11.18
N LYS A 84 -2.89 -10.77 -11.27
CA LYS A 84 -2.98 -11.86 -10.29
C LYS A 84 -2.58 -11.39 -8.90
N VAL A 85 -1.47 -10.63 -8.80
CA VAL A 85 -1.01 -10.11 -7.53
C VAL A 85 -2.00 -9.10 -6.96
N LEU A 86 -2.53 -8.17 -7.76
CA LEU A 86 -3.51 -7.19 -7.28
C LEU A 86 -4.81 -7.87 -6.80
N VAL A 87 -5.31 -8.85 -7.54
CA VAL A 87 -6.48 -9.66 -7.13
C VAL A 87 -6.20 -10.41 -5.83
N GLY A 88 -5.03 -11.07 -5.73
CA GLY A 88 -4.61 -11.78 -4.52
C GLY A 88 -4.51 -10.85 -3.31
N MET A 89 -3.89 -9.68 -3.47
CA MET A 89 -3.78 -8.67 -2.41
C MET A 89 -5.16 -8.20 -1.91
N MET A 90 -6.07 -7.87 -2.84
CA MET A 90 -7.42 -7.43 -2.47
C MET A 90 -8.22 -8.55 -1.79
N ALA A 91 -8.08 -9.80 -2.25
CA ALA A 91 -8.72 -10.95 -1.62
C ALA A 91 -8.19 -11.20 -0.20
N VAL A 92 -6.88 -11.16 -0.01
CA VAL A 92 -6.25 -11.29 1.33
C VAL A 92 -6.64 -10.13 2.23
N ALA A 93 -6.71 -8.90 1.71
CA ALA A 93 -7.17 -7.74 2.47
C ALA A 93 -8.65 -7.90 2.88
N ALA A 94 -9.51 -8.40 1.99
CA ALA A 94 -10.90 -8.70 2.33
C ALA A 94 -11.01 -9.72 3.48
N LEU A 95 -10.21 -10.79 3.44
CA LEU A 95 -10.12 -11.76 4.55
C LEU A 95 -9.65 -11.10 5.85
N GLY A 96 -8.64 -10.22 5.78
CA GLY A 96 -8.18 -9.44 6.92
C GLY A 96 -9.27 -8.54 7.50
N CYS A 97 -10.11 -7.93 6.65
CA CYS A 97 -11.27 -7.14 7.09
C CYS A 97 -12.31 -8.03 7.80
N VAL A 98 -12.59 -9.22 7.28
CA VAL A 98 -13.50 -10.17 7.92
C VAL A 98 -12.96 -10.59 9.29
N VAL A 99 -11.66 -10.94 9.39
CA VAL A 99 -11.03 -11.29 10.67
C VAL A 99 -11.15 -10.14 11.67
N SER A 100 -10.93 -8.90 11.23
CA SER A 100 -11.09 -7.72 12.09
C SER A 100 -12.54 -7.46 12.51
N ALA A 101 -13.50 -7.69 11.60
CA ALA A 101 -14.93 -7.51 11.88
C ALA A 101 -15.47 -8.47 12.95
N ILE A 102 -14.95 -9.70 12.98
CA ILE A 102 -15.35 -10.73 13.94
C ILE A 102 -14.42 -10.80 15.17
N ALA A 103 -13.44 -9.90 15.27
CA ALA A 103 -12.46 -9.94 16.34
C ALA A 103 -13.10 -9.83 17.73
N PRO A 104 -12.86 -10.79 18.64
CA PRO A 104 -13.36 -10.75 20.00
C PRO A 104 -12.47 -9.94 20.95
N ASN A 105 -11.24 -9.64 20.53
CA ASN A 105 -10.25 -8.92 21.31
C ASN A 105 -9.21 -8.22 20.41
N VAL A 106 -8.40 -7.36 21.00
CA VAL A 106 -7.38 -6.58 20.30
C VAL A 106 -6.33 -7.43 19.59
N ALA A 107 -5.99 -8.61 20.13
CA ALA A 107 -4.97 -9.48 19.52
C ALA A 107 -5.44 -10.03 18.17
N VAL A 108 -6.70 -10.49 18.06
CA VAL A 108 -7.27 -10.94 16.79
C VAL A 108 -7.44 -9.77 15.82
N LEU A 109 -7.85 -8.61 16.33
CA LEU A 109 -7.93 -7.38 15.54
C LEU A 109 -6.58 -7.01 14.94
N LEU A 110 -5.51 -7.07 15.73
CA LEU A 110 -4.13 -6.80 15.31
C LEU A 110 -3.71 -7.75 14.16
N ILE A 111 -4.02 -9.04 14.27
CA ILE A 111 -3.77 -10.02 13.22
C ILE A 111 -4.53 -9.64 11.94
N GLY A 112 -5.80 -9.29 12.04
CA GLY A 112 -6.59 -8.83 10.90
C GLY A 112 -5.99 -7.59 10.24
N ARG A 113 -5.49 -6.62 11.03
CA ARG A 113 -4.83 -5.40 10.53
C ARG A 113 -3.51 -5.70 9.82
N ILE A 114 -2.70 -6.63 10.33
CA ILE A 114 -1.48 -7.08 9.65
C ILE A 114 -1.82 -7.71 8.29
N ILE A 115 -2.83 -8.57 8.25
CA ILE A 115 -3.30 -9.21 7.01
C ILE A 115 -3.78 -8.14 5.99
N GLN A 116 -4.54 -7.13 6.43
CA GLN A 116 -5.00 -6.03 5.58
C GLN A 116 -3.84 -5.24 4.98
N GLY A 117 -2.71 -5.14 5.69
CA GLY A 117 -1.50 -4.46 5.21
C GLY A 117 -0.92 -5.02 3.90
N VAL A 118 -1.29 -6.25 3.52
CA VAL A 118 -0.93 -6.83 2.20
C VAL A 118 -1.38 -5.93 1.05
N ALA A 119 -2.44 -5.14 1.23
CA ALA A 119 -2.92 -4.18 0.23
C ALA A 119 -2.03 -2.92 0.05
N GLY A 120 -0.95 -2.76 0.83
CA GLY A 120 -0.07 -1.58 0.80
C GLY A 120 0.35 -1.13 -0.60
N PRO A 121 0.88 -2.01 -1.46
CA PRO A 121 1.35 -1.62 -2.79
C PRO A 121 0.24 -1.48 -3.84
N THR A 122 -1.03 -1.37 -3.46
CA THR A 122 -2.16 -1.23 -4.41
C THR A 122 -2.00 -0.04 -5.33
N VAL A 123 -1.70 1.14 -4.79
CA VAL A 123 -1.57 2.37 -5.59
C VAL A 123 -0.42 2.27 -6.60
N PRO A 124 0.83 1.99 -6.22
CA PRO A 124 1.92 1.87 -7.17
C PRO A 124 1.66 0.77 -8.22
N LEU A 125 1.07 -0.37 -7.84
CA LEU A 125 0.76 -1.44 -8.77
C LEU A 125 -0.31 -1.01 -9.80
N CYS A 126 -1.35 -0.30 -9.36
CA CYS A 126 -2.36 0.29 -10.25
C CYS A 126 -1.74 1.29 -11.23
N LEU A 127 -0.82 2.14 -10.77
CA LEU A 127 -0.14 3.11 -11.64
C LEU A 127 0.75 2.44 -12.70
N ILE A 128 1.44 1.38 -12.33
CA ILE A 128 2.25 0.59 -13.26
C ILE A 128 1.35 -0.10 -14.30
N MET A 129 0.23 -0.70 -13.88
CA MET A 129 -0.74 -1.33 -14.78
C MET A 129 -1.37 -0.31 -15.73
N LEU A 130 -1.68 0.89 -15.23
CA LEU A 130 -2.19 2.00 -16.04
C LEU A 130 -1.17 2.41 -17.11
N ARG A 131 0.11 2.58 -16.73
CA ARG A 131 1.18 2.95 -17.65
C ARG A 131 1.39 1.95 -18.78
N GLN A 132 1.23 0.66 -18.50
CA GLN A 132 1.38 -0.38 -19.51
C GLN A 132 0.27 -0.40 -20.56
N GLN A 133 -0.95 0.01 -20.17
CA GLN A 133 -2.11 -0.06 -21.06
C GLN A 133 -2.40 1.26 -21.77
N VAL A 134 -1.87 2.38 -21.28
CA VAL A 134 -2.06 3.73 -21.82
C VAL A 134 -0.76 4.25 -22.41
N LEU A 135 -0.62 4.17 -23.73
CA LEU A 135 0.61 4.58 -24.44
C LEU A 135 0.66 6.08 -24.69
N ASN A 136 -0.48 6.76 -24.77
CA ASN A 136 -0.54 8.21 -25.01
C ASN A 136 -0.20 8.97 -23.72
N GLU A 137 0.83 9.82 -23.77
CA GLU A 137 1.34 10.57 -22.62
C GLU A 137 0.30 11.52 -22.00
N GLN A 138 -0.48 12.21 -22.83
CA GLN A 138 -1.50 13.15 -22.34
C GLN A 138 -2.65 12.43 -21.66
N GLN A 139 -3.12 11.32 -22.24
CA GLN A 139 -4.15 10.47 -21.63
C GLN A 139 -3.65 9.83 -20.33
N TYR A 140 -2.41 9.33 -20.35
CA TYR A 140 -1.80 8.79 -19.13
C TYR A 140 -1.73 9.82 -18.01
N ALA A 141 -1.27 11.06 -18.32
CA ALA A 141 -1.20 12.13 -17.33
C ALA A 141 -2.58 12.49 -16.75
N LEU A 142 -3.62 12.54 -17.58
CA LEU A 142 -4.99 12.77 -17.12
C LEU A 142 -5.49 11.64 -16.19
N LEU A 143 -5.33 10.39 -16.62
CA LEU A 143 -5.79 9.23 -15.86
C LEU A 143 -4.99 9.05 -14.56
N LEU A 144 -3.70 9.33 -14.59
CA LEU A 144 -2.84 9.41 -13.41
C LEU A 144 -3.36 10.46 -12.43
N GLY A 145 -3.69 11.66 -12.94
CA GLY A 145 -4.29 12.72 -12.14
C GLY A 145 -5.59 12.28 -11.45
N ILE A 146 -6.46 11.56 -12.16
CA ILE A 146 -7.70 11.01 -11.58
C ILE A 146 -7.39 10.01 -10.46
N VAL A 147 -6.48 9.05 -10.68
CA VAL A 147 -6.12 8.03 -9.68
C VAL A 147 -5.53 8.68 -8.43
N THR A 148 -4.62 9.65 -8.60
CA THR A 148 -4.00 10.35 -7.47
C THR A 148 -4.98 11.27 -6.74
N SER A 149 -5.90 11.92 -7.46
CA SER A 149 -6.96 12.74 -6.86
C SER A 149 -7.93 11.90 -6.03
N VAL A 150 -8.31 10.71 -6.52
CA VAL A 150 -9.13 9.77 -5.77
C VAL A 150 -8.38 9.29 -4.52
N ASN A 151 -7.12 8.91 -4.67
CA ASN A 151 -6.30 8.46 -3.53
C ASN A 151 -6.16 9.52 -2.43
N GLY A 152 -5.95 10.78 -2.78
CA GLY A 152 -5.79 11.87 -1.80
C GLY A 152 -7.11 12.53 -1.36
N GLY A 153 -8.08 12.64 -2.28
CA GLY A 153 -9.33 13.38 -2.03
C GLY A 153 -10.37 12.63 -1.22
N ILE A 154 -10.27 11.30 -1.14
CA ILE A 154 -11.23 10.47 -0.40
C ILE A 154 -11.07 10.60 1.12
N ALA A 155 -9.86 10.89 1.60
CA ALA A 155 -9.51 10.90 3.02
C ALA A 155 -10.42 11.76 3.93
N GLY A 156 -11.16 12.72 3.39
CA GLY A 156 -12.14 13.50 4.16
C GLY A 156 -13.54 12.87 4.18
N VAL A 157 -13.96 12.30 3.06
CA VAL A 157 -15.30 11.71 2.90
C VAL A 157 -15.38 10.35 3.61
N ASP A 158 -14.34 9.56 3.52
CA ASP A 158 -14.26 8.24 4.17
C ASP A 158 -14.22 8.35 5.70
N ALA A 159 -13.57 9.39 6.24
CA ALA A 159 -13.60 9.67 7.68
C ALA A 159 -15.02 9.96 8.17
N LEU A 160 -15.81 10.74 7.44
CA LEU A 160 -17.22 11.00 7.76
C LEU A 160 -18.06 9.73 7.69
N ALA A 161 -17.86 8.90 6.65
CA ALA A 161 -18.54 7.63 6.51
C ALA A 161 -18.17 6.67 7.63
N GLY A 162 -16.88 6.61 8.01
CA GLY A 162 -16.38 5.79 9.12
C GLY A 162 -16.96 6.20 10.46
N CYS A 163 -17.00 7.50 10.73
CA CYS A 163 -17.62 8.05 11.93
C CYS A 163 -19.11 7.70 12.03
N TRP A 164 -19.85 7.89 10.94
CA TRP A 164 -21.28 7.57 10.89
C TRP A 164 -21.56 6.08 11.08
N LEU A 165 -20.79 5.21 10.40
CA LEU A 165 -20.93 3.75 10.54
C LEU A 165 -20.58 3.29 11.96
N ALA A 166 -19.45 3.74 12.49
CA ALA A 166 -19.03 3.35 13.84
C ALA A 166 -20.02 3.84 14.91
N GLY A 167 -20.50 5.08 14.79
CA GLY A 167 -21.43 5.66 15.76
C GLY A 167 -22.83 5.05 15.76
N ASN A 168 -23.32 4.52 14.61
CA ASN A 168 -24.67 3.96 14.51
C ASN A 168 -24.71 2.42 14.57
N PHE A 169 -23.65 1.74 14.09
CA PHE A 169 -23.62 0.29 13.91
C PHE A 169 -22.41 -0.39 14.58
N GLY A 170 -21.61 0.37 15.33
CA GLY A 170 -20.38 -0.10 15.94
C GLY A 170 -19.20 -0.22 14.96
N TYR A 171 -17.98 -0.35 15.51
CA TYR A 171 -16.73 -0.40 14.69
C TYR A 171 -16.70 -1.59 13.71
N ARG A 172 -17.39 -2.68 14.03
CA ARG A 172 -17.43 -3.87 13.17
C ARG A 172 -18.06 -3.61 11.81
N SER A 173 -19.01 -2.68 11.75
CA SER A 173 -19.65 -2.26 10.50
C SER A 173 -18.68 -1.62 9.52
N VAL A 174 -17.67 -0.89 10.03
CA VAL A 174 -16.60 -0.29 9.24
C VAL A 174 -15.79 -1.38 8.54
N PHE A 175 -15.39 -2.43 9.26
CA PHE A 175 -14.64 -3.55 8.69
C PHE A 175 -15.47 -4.38 7.70
N TRP A 176 -16.77 -4.58 7.95
CA TRP A 176 -17.65 -5.23 6.97
C TRP A 176 -17.77 -4.43 5.68
N THR A 177 -17.90 -3.11 5.77
CA THR A 177 -17.94 -2.22 4.60
C THR A 177 -16.64 -2.33 3.81
N MET A 178 -15.48 -2.30 4.48
CA MET A 178 -14.18 -2.50 3.85
C MET A 178 -14.06 -3.86 3.17
N ALA A 179 -14.55 -4.95 3.81
CA ALA A 179 -14.55 -6.29 3.24
C ALA A 179 -15.36 -6.38 1.95
N VAL A 180 -16.55 -5.79 1.93
CA VAL A 180 -17.41 -5.72 0.74
C VAL A 180 -16.71 -4.97 -0.38
N LEU A 181 -16.12 -3.81 -0.10
CA LEU A 181 -15.43 -2.99 -1.10
C LEU A 181 -14.17 -3.67 -1.65
N CYS A 182 -13.38 -4.35 -0.78
CA CYS A 182 -12.26 -5.17 -1.25
C CYS A 182 -12.73 -6.32 -2.14
N THR A 183 -13.86 -6.95 -1.83
CA THR A 183 -14.45 -8.01 -2.66
C THR A 183 -14.93 -7.46 -4.02
N ILE A 184 -15.56 -6.30 -4.03
CA ILE A 184 -15.93 -5.60 -5.29
C ILE A 184 -14.67 -5.30 -6.10
N ALA A 185 -13.59 -4.84 -5.47
CA ALA A 185 -12.31 -4.59 -6.13
C ALA A 185 -11.71 -5.88 -6.75
N VAL A 186 -11.78 -7.01 -6.02
CA VAL A 186 -11.37 -8.33 -6.56
C VAL A 186 -12.11 -8.64 -7.85
N VAL A 187 -13.44 -8.53 -7.84
CA VAL A 187 -14.27 -8.83 -9.02
C VAL A 187 -13.99 -7.83 -10.14
N ALA A 188 -13.95 -6.55 -9.84
CA ALA A 188 -13.69 -5.50 -10.84
C ALA A 188 -12.32 -5.68 -11.52
N VAL A 189 -11.26 -5.91 -10.74
CA VAL A 189 -9.92 -6.16 -11.29
C VAL A 189 -9.89 -7.45 -12.10
N GLN A 190 -10.54 -8.52 -11.61
CA GLN A 190 -10.58 -9.80 -12.30
C GLN A 190 -11.29 -9.70 -13.66
N VAL A 191 -12.35 -8.92 -13.76
CA VAL A 191 -13.19 -8.83 -14.97
C VAL A 191 -12.65 -7.80 -15.97
N PHE A 192 -12.21 -6.63 -15.49
CA PHE A 192 -11.96 -5.47 -16.35
C PHE A 192 -10.48 -5.18 -16.60
N THR A 193 -9.54 -5.91 -15.97
CA THR A 193 -8.13 -5.73 -16.29
C THR A 193 -7.57 -6.90 -17.09
N LYS A 194 -6.57 -6.59 -17.92
CA LYS A 194 -5.82 -7.62 -18.66
C LYS A 194 -4.59 -8.00 -17.87
N GLU A 195 -4.17 -9.27 -17.98
CA GLU A 195 -2.90 -9.71 -17.40
C GLU A 195 -1.72 -9.02 -18.10
N SER A 196 -0.74 -8.60 -17.33
CA SER A 196 0.51 -8.13 -17.89
C SER A 196 1.36 -9.33 -18.32
N THR A 197 1.76 -9.37 -19.58
CA THR A 197 2.79 -10.33 -20.01
C THR A 197 4.12 -9.87 -19.41
N ALA A 198 4.74 -10.73 -18.61
CA ALA A 198 6.10 -10.50 -18.14
C ALA A 198 7.05 -10.45 -19.35
N THR A 199 7.67 -9.29 -19.58
CA THR A 199 8.59 -9.10 -20.72
C THR A 199 9.99 -9.60 -20.39
N GLU A 200 10.33 -9.63 -19.13
CA GLU A 200 11.57 -10.17 -18.58
C GLU A 200 11.24 -10.86 -17.26
N THR A 201 11.95 -11.93 -16.93
CA THR A 201 11.82 -12.64 -15.66
C THR A 201 12.94 -12.20 -14.71
N PRO A 202 12.82 -11.02 -14.05
CA PRO A 202 13.77 -10.63 -13.04
C PRO A 202 13.70 -11.67 -11.90
N ARG A 203 14.83 -12.11 -11.40
CA ARG A 203 14.85 -13.01 -10.25
C ARG A 203 14.47 -12.22 -8.99
N MET A 204 13.70 -12.86 -8.11
CA MET A 204 13.38 -12.29 -6.82
C MET A 204 14.61 -12.30 -5.93
N ASP A 205 15.05 -11.14 -5.50
CA ASP A 205 16.15 -11.00 -4.55
C ASP A 205 15.66 -11.16 -3.11
N TRP A 206 15.46 -12.41 -2.69
CA TRP A 206 15.07 -12.71 -1.31
C TRP A 206 16.15 -12.36 -0.29
N GLU A 207 17.42 -12.37 -0.71
CA GLU A 207 18.55 -12.02 0.16
C GLU A 207 18.55 -10.54 0.52
N GLY A 208 18.10 -9.67 -0.39
CA GLY A 208 17.92 -8.24 -0.15
C GLY A 208 16.59 -7.91 0.56
N VAL A 209 15.50 -8.60 0.22
CA VAL A 209 14.17 -8.36 0.81
C VAL A 209 14.18 -8.55 2.34
N LEU A 210 14.76 -9.65 2.83
CA LEU A 210 14.73 -9.99 4.26
C LEU A 210 15.43 -8.94 5.16
N PRO A 211 16.69 -8.55 4.89
CA PRO A 211 17.34 -7.52 5.70
C PRO A 211 16.61 -6.17 5.66
N LEU A 212 16.06 -5.80 4.49
CA LEU A 212 15.32 -4.57 4.33
C LEU A 212 14.00 -4.61 5.10
N ALA A 213 13.28 -5.73 5.06
CA ALA A 213 12.04 -5.93 5.81
C ALA A 213 12.28 -5.83 7.32
N VAL A 214 13.35 -6.49 7.82
CA VAL A 214 13.75 -6.41 9.23
C VAL A 214 14.13 -4.98 9.60
N ALA A 215 14.94 -4.31 8.77
CA ALA A 215 15.37 -2.93 9.00
C ALA A 215 14.18 -1.97 9.13
N LEU A 216 13.27 -1.99 8.16
CA LEU A 216 12.08 -1.11 8.16
C LEU A 216 11.12 -1.47 9.28
N GLY A 217 10.87 -2.77 9.52
CA GLY A 217 10.02 -3.22 10.61
C GLY A 217 10.53 -2.75 11.97
N CYS A 218 11.84 -2.89 12.22
CA CYS A 218 12.45 -2.42 13.46
C CYS A 218 12.40 -0.88 13.59
N VAL A 219 12.72 -0.14 12.52
CA VAL A 219 12.68 1.33 12.55
C VAL A 219 11.26 1.85 12.77
N LEU A 220 10.26 1.33 12.05
CA LEU A 220 8.87 1.73 12.22
C LEU A 220 8.34 1.40 13.62
N THR A 221 8.69 0.23 14.16
CA THR A 221 8.34 -0.16 15.53
C THR A 221 9.04 0.73 16.56
N ALA A 222 10.31 1.09 16.33
CA ALA A 222 11.05 2.01 17.18
C ALA A 222 10.40 3.40 17.26
N PHE A 223 10.00 3.95 16.09
CA PHE A 223 9.28 5.23 16.04
C PHE A 223 7.92 5.17 16.72
N ASN A 224 7.19 4.05 16.56
CA ASN A 224 5.93 3.85 17.25
C ASN A 224 6.11 3.81 18.76
N GLU A 225 7.13 3.10 19.26
CA GLU A 225 7.45 3.04 20.69
C GLU A 225 7.89 4.40 21.22
N ALA A 226 8.76 5.11 20.48
CA ALA A 226 9.19 6.45 20.83
C ALA A 226 8.03 7.47 20.88
N GLY A 227 7.01 7.28 20.04
CA GLY A 227 5.80 8.11 20.03
C GLY A 227 4.97 8.07 21.33
N LYS A 228 5.17 7.05 22.19
CA LYS A 228 4.55 6.98 23.53
C LYS A 228 5.15 7.98 24.53
N LEU A 229 6.20 8.71 24.15
CA LEU A 229 6.87 9.76 24.90
C LEU A 229 7.27 9.32 26.34
N ALA A 230 6.49 9.73 27.34
CA ALA A 230 6.80 9.46 28.75
C ALA A 230 6.68 7.97 29.13
N GLU A 231 5.86 7.20 28.42
CA GLU A 231 5.67 5.76 28.64
C GLU A 231 6.55 4.90 27.73
N ALA A 232 7.39 5.53 26.88
CA ALA A 232 8.23 4.83 25.93
C ALA A 232 9.35 4.04 26.63
N ASN A 233 9.52 2.79 26.20
CA ASN A 233 10.67 2.00 26.59
C ASN A 233 11.88 2.38 25.72
N TRP A 234 12.63 3.39 26.17
CA TRP A 234 13.79 3.91 25.43
C TRP A 234 14.89 2.88 25.18
N PHE A 235 15.03 1.89 26.07
CA PHE A 235 15.97 0.79 25.85
C PHE A 235 15.55 -0.06 24.64
N LEU A 236 14.26 -0.38 24.52
CA LEU A 236 13.69 -1.09 23.37
C LEU A 236 13.87 -0.26 22.10
N VAL A 237 13.60 1.04 22.14
CA VAL A 237 13.79 1.96 21.00
C VAL A 237 15.22 1.92 20.49
N ILE A 238 16.20 2.00 21.36
CA ILE A 238 17.62 1.98 20.99
C ILE A 238 17.99 0.62 20.36
N ILE A 239 17.56 -0.50 20.94
CA ILE A 239 17.83 -1.83 20.38
C ILE A 239 17.23 -1.96 18.99
N LEU A 240 15.97 -1.57 18.82
CA LEU A 240 15.29 -1.64 17.54
C LEU A 240 15.97 -0.76 16.47
N LEU A 241 16.43 0.43 16.85
CA LEU A 241 17.19 1.30 15.94
C LEU A 241 18.54 0.69 15.56
N LEU A 242 19.25 0.07 16.51
CA LEU A 242 20.51 -0.62 16.22
C LEU A 242 20.32 -1.80 15.27
N ILE A 243 19.27 -2.62 15.50
CA ILE A 243 18.91 -3.72 14.60
C ILE A 243 18.50 -3.16 13.23
N GLY A 244 17.75 -2.07 13.20
CA GLY A 244 17.35 -1.39 11.96
C GLY A 244 18.55 -0.92 11.14
N VAL A 245 19.51 -0.26 11.78
CA VAL A 245 20.76 0.19 11.14
C VAL A 245 21.59 -1.00 10.64
N ALA A 246 21.71 -2.05 11.45
CA ALA A 246 22.42 -3.27 11.06
C ALA A 246 21.72 -3.96 9.84
N GLY A 247 20.38 -3.99 9.83
CA GLY A 247 19.60 -4.49 8.73
C GLY A 247 19.79 -3.68 7.43
N PHE A 248 19.80 -2.35 7.52
CA PHE A 248 20.11 -1.49 6.36
C PHE A 248 21.55 -1.69 5.85
N TRP A 249 22.50 -1.86 6.77
CA TRP A 249 23.88 -2.16 6.40
C TRP A 249 23.99 -3.52 5.72
N ALA A 250 23.31 -4.54 6.23
CA ALA A 250 23.25 -5.87 5.59
C ALA A 250 22.60 -5.79 4.21
N PHE A 251 21.44 -5.14 4.09
CA PHE A 251 20.78 -4.87 2.82
C PHE A 251 21.73 -4.20 1.81
N TRP A 252 22.41 -3.12 2.22
CA TRP A 252 23.35 -2.42 1.36
C TRP A 252 24.50 -3.28 0.85
N ASN A 253 24.99 -4.21 1.68
CA ASN A 253 26.05 -5.13 1.27
C ASN A 253 25.56 -6.23 0.35
N VAL A 254 24.33 -6.70 0.51
CA VAL A 254 23.69 -7.65 -0.40
C VAL A 254 23.43 -6.98 -1.75
N GLU A 255 22.79 -5.82 -1.76
CA GLU A 255 22.39 -5.08 -2.95
C GLU A 255 23.56 -4.75 -3.90
N LYS A 256 24.77 -4.56 -3.34
CA LYS A 256 26.00 -4.36 -4.14
C LYS A 256 26.48 -5.59 -4.88
N LYS A 257 26.05 -6.79 -4.48
CA LYS A 257 26.55 -8.07 -4.99
C LYS A 257 25.55 -8.76 -5.92
N VAL A 258 24.28 -8.39 -5.84
CA VAL A 258 23.21 -9.01 -6.62
C VAL A 258 23.17 -8.41 -8.03
N ALA A 259 22.96 -9.27 -9.04
CA ALA A 259 22.90 -8.86 -10.45
C ALA A 259 21.67 -8.02 -10.77
N ASP A 260 20.51 -8.35 -10.13
CA ASP A 260 19.24 -7.65 -10.31
C ASP A 260 18.78 -7.02 -8.97
N PRO A 261 19.37 -5.89 -8.54
CA PRO A 261 19.09 -5.28 -7.25
C PRO A 261 17.65 -4.77 -7.15
N LEU A 262 17.07 -4.82 -5.93
CA LEU A 262 15.74 -4.24 -5.63
C LEU A 262 15.75 -2.72 -5.86
N VAL A 263 16.81 -2.06 -5.42
CA VAL A 263 17.04 -0.63 -5.60
C VAL A 263 18.36 -0.42 -6.30
N PRO A 264 18.38 -0.09 -7.60
CA PRO A 264 19.64 0.16 -8.29
C PRO A 264 20.42 1.30 -7.63
N VAL A 265 21.54 0.96 -6.97
CA VAL A 265 22.37 1.91 -6.20
C VAL A 265 22.84 3.09 -7.07
N ALA A 266 22.93 2.89 -8.38
CA ALA A 266 23.27 3.95 -9.34
C ALA A 266 22.23 5.10 -9.35
N TYR A 267 20.95 4.80 -9.13
CA TYR A 267 19.92 5.83 -9.05
C TYR A 267 20.00 6.64 -7.76
N LEU A 268 20.39 6.01 -6.65
CA LEU A 268 20.56 6.70 -5.36
C LEU A 268 21.73 7.70 -5.37
N LYS A 269 22.70 7.56 -6.28
CA LYS A 269 23.80 8.52 -6.45
C LYS A 269 23.40 9.75 -7.28
N GLN A 270 22.25 9.73 -7.97
CA GLN A 270 21.83 10.84 -8.82
C GLN A 270 21.17 11.95 -7.99
N ARG A 271 21.61 13.19 -8.18
CA ARG A 271 21.04 14.39 -7.53
C ARG A 271 19.53 14.53 -7.81
N ARG A 272 19.08 14.10 -8.99
CA ARG A 272 17.66 14.14 -9.38
C ARG A 272 16.80 13.23 -8.50
N THR A 273 17.28 12.05 -8.14
CA THR A 273 16.58 11.11 -7.26
C THR A 273 16.40 11.70 -5.86
N TRP A 274 17.43 12.31 -5.31
CA TRP A 274 17.35 12.99 -4.01
C TRP A 274 16.40 14.20 -4.04
N ALA A 275 16.39 14.96 -5.11
CA ALA A 275 15.44 16.06 -5.28
C ALA A 275 14.00 15.56 -5.30
N LEU A 276 13.71 14.46 -6.01
CA LEU A 276 12.38 13.85 -6.03
C LEU A 276 11.99 13.27 -4.66
N LEU A 277 12.89 12.56 -3.99
CA LEU A 277 12.63 12.01 -2.67
C LEU A 277 12.37 13.11 -1.63
N SER A 278 13.18 14.18 -1.64
CA SER A 278 13.00 15.30 -0.72
C SER A 278 11.70 16.07 -0.98
N THR A 279 11.33 16.32 -2.24
CA THR A 279 10.04 16.96 -2.57
C THR A 279 8.86 16.09 -2.15
N THR A 280 8.92 14.77 -2.39
CA THR A 280 7.86 13.84 -1.95
C THR A 280 7.75 13.83 -0.43
N LEU A 281 8.86 13.80 0.29
CA LEU A 281 8.87 13.84 1.75
C LEU A 281 8.25 15.14 2.28
N LEU A 282 8.66 16.29 1.74
CA LEU A 282 8.13 17.60 2.14
C LEU A 282 6.64 17.73 1.85
N THR A 283 6.17 17.26 0.69
CA THR A 283 4.73 17.30 0.37
C THR A 283 3.90 16.37 1.26
N MET A 284 4.46 15.23 1.70
CA MET A 284 3.77 14.30 2.60
C MET A 284 3.76 14.79 4.06
N THR A 285 4.73 15.59 4.48
CA THR A 285 4.80 16.16 5.83
C THR A 285 3.99 17.45 5.99
N GLY A 286 3.39 17.95 4.90
CA GLY A 286 2.53 19.14 4.95
C GLY A 286 3.27 20.47 5.12
N VAL A 287 4.57 20.49 4.79
CA VAL A 287 5.41 21.70 4.79
C VAL A 287 5.56 22.25 3.38
#